data_7f26a1e68d2b03f79ef2aa67a01516f0
#
_entry.id   7f26a1e68d2b03f79ef2aa67a01516f0
#
_cell.length_a   1.000
_cell.length_b   1.000
_cell.length_c   1.000
_cell.angle_alpha   90.00
_cell.angle_beta   90.00
_cell.angle_gamma   90.00
#
_symmetry.space_group_name_H-M   'P 1'
#
loop_
_entity.id
_entity.type
_entity.pdbx_description
1 polymer ?
#
loop_
_entity_poly.entity_id
_entity_poly.type
_entity_poly.pdbx_seq_one_letter_code
_entity_poly.pdbx_strand_id
1 'polypeptide(L)'
;MFKKILILLFVFLPLNSFAFDKKTTFNEKLFKSAQLEGKVVVVSSWIKYCSSCASQMKVLNKANKEFDNVEYFAFDVTNKEISNLFNVEYQSTILIFKDNKEVYRSIGETTKELIYDALNSVI
;
A
#
# COMPACT_ATOMS: atom_id res chain seq x y z
N MET A 1 37.10 -9.00 -42.16
CA MET A 1 37.20 -8.58 -40.73
C MET A 1 35.84 -8.15 -40.27
N PHE A 2 35.16 -8.99 -39.53
CA PHE A 2 33.87 -8.65 -38.99
C PHE A 2 34.05 -8.16 -37.56
N LYS A 3 33.92 -6.86 -37.34
CA LYS A 3 33.79 -6.32 -36.00
C LYS A 3 32.38 -6.69 -35.49
N LYS A 4 32.33 -7.67 -34.61
CA LYS A 4 31.12 -7.93 -33.85
C LYS A 4 30.94 -6.76 -32.91
N ILE A 5 30.05 -5.86 -33.26
CA ILE A 5 29.55 -4.83 -32.35
C ILE A 5 28.65 -5.57 -31.35
N LEU A 6 29.17 -5.80 -30.17
CA LEU A 6 28.38 -6.27 -29.05
C LEU A 6 27.51 -5.10 -28.60
N ILE A 7 26.29 -5.03 -29.14
CA ILE A 7 25.30 -4.11 -28.62
C ILE A 7 24.89 -4.67 -27.27
N LEU A 8 25.50 -4.13 -26.22
CA LEU A 8 25.03 -4.36 -24.86
C LEU A 8 23.67 -3.67 -24.77
N LEU A 9 22.61 -4.46 -24.95
CA LEU A 9 21.26 -4.01 -24.68
C LEU A 9 21.16 -3.87 -23.16
N PHE A 10 21.43 -2.68 -22.66
CA PHE A 10 21.02 -2.32 -21.32
C PHE A 10 19.49 -2.30 -21.28
N VAL A 11 18.92 -3.43 -20.93
CA VAL A 11 17.52 -3.45 -20.53
C VAL A 11 17.46 -2.67 -19.21
N PHE A 12 17.14 -1.40 -19.32
CA PHE A 12 16.67 -0.62 -18.21
C PHE A 12 15.32 -1.21 -17.82
N LEU A 13 15.34 -2.18 -16.91
CA LEU A 13 14.16 -2.50 -16.13
C LEU A 13 13.86 -1.23 -15.34
N PRO A 14 12.72 -0.58 -15.58
CA PRO A 14 12.33 0.48 -14.68
C PRO A 14 12.23 -0.16 -13.30
N LEU A 15 13.06 0.29 -12.39
CA LEU A 15 12.84 0.09 -10.98
C LEU A 15 11.55 0.84 -10.68
N ASN A 16 10.43 0.17 -10.93
CA ASN A 16 9.18 0.60 -10.40
C ASN A 16 9.31 0.45 -8.89
N SER A 17 9.84 1.48 -8.26
CA SER A 17 9.56 1.68 -6.87
C SER A 17 8.05 1.90 -6.80
N PHE A 18 7.30 0.83 -6.57
CA PHE A 18 5.92 0.92 -6.14
C PHE A 18 5.91 1.44 -4.71
N ALA A 19 6.62 2.55 -4.52
CA ALA A 19 6.37 3.39 -3.40
C ALA A 19 4.89 3.72 -3.47
N PHE A 20 4.23 3.76 -2.35
CA PHE A 20 2.93 4.34 -2.16
C PHE A 20 2.96 5.80 -2.61
N ASP A 21 3.28 6.03 -3.89
CA ASP A 21 3.04 7.31 -4.50
C ASP A 21 1.55 7.61 -4.33
N LYS A 22 1.22 8.86 -4.12
CA LYS A 22 -0.16 9.34 -3.97
C LYS A 22 -0.99 8.99 -5.20
N LYS A 23 -1.25 7.71 -5.36
CA LYS A 23 -2.05 7.10 -6.44
C LYS A 23 -3.08 6.18 -5.83
N THR A 24 -4.23 6.12 -6.43
CA THR A 24 -5.21 5.10 -6.10
C THR A 24 -4.76 3.78 -6.70
N THR A 25 -4.32 2.87 -5.86
CA THR A 25 -3.94 1.50 -6.23
C THR A 25 -5.04 0.50 -5.87
N PHE A 26 -6.01 0.93 -5.06
CA PHE A 26 -7.13 0.09 -4.66
C PHE A 26 -7.94 -0.36 -5.88
N ASN A 27 -8.18 -1.65 -5.94
CA ASN A 27 -9.05 -2.31 -6.89
C ASN A 27 -9.83 -3.38 -6.15
N GLU A 28 -11.15 -3.34 -6.23
CA GLU A 28 -12.01 -4.23 -5.45
C GLU A 28 -11.78 -5.70 -5.78
N LYS A 29 -11.55 -6.02 -7.06
CA LYS A 29 -11.28 -7.38 -7.51
C LYS A 29 -9.96 -7.90 -6.93
N LEU A 30 -8.90 -7.10 -6.95
CA LEU A 30 -7.60 -7.45 -6.38
C LEU A 30 -7.67 -7.55 -4.86
N PHE A 31 -8.43 -6.67 -4.22
CA PHE A 31 -8.68 -6.70 -2.79
C PHE A 31 -9.34 -8.02 -2.36
N LYS A 32 -10.39 -8.42 -3.04
CA LYS A 32 -11.07 -9.69 -2.78
C LYS A 32 -10.17 -10.89 -3.05
N SER A 33 -9.39 -10.86 -4.13
CA SER A 33 -8.42 -11.92 -4.44
C SER A 33 -7.37 -12.09 -3.36
N ALA A 34 -6.82 -11.00 -2.86
CA ALA A 34 -5.83 -11.03 -1.78
C ALA A 34 -6.42 -11.65 -0.50
N GLN A 35 -7.66 -11.31 -0.17
CA GLN A 35 -8.36 -11.90 0.96
C GLN A 35 -8.62 -13.40 0.79
N LEU A 36 -9.00 -13.83 -0.41
CA LEU A 36 -9.21 -15.25 -0.73
C LEU A 36 -7.92 -16.06 -0.64
N GLU A 37 -6.78 -15.44 -0.95
CA GLU A 37 -5.46 -16.05 -0.82
C GLU A 37 -4.95 -16.12 0.63
N GLY A 38 -5.71 -15.61 1.58
CA GLY A 38 -5.34 -15.59 3.00
C GLY A 38 -4.29 -14.54 3.35
N LYS A 39 -4.08 -13.56 2.49
CA LYS A 39 -3.15 -12.45 2.77
C LYS A 39 -3.73 -11.47 3.79
N VAL A 40 -2.83 -10.85 4.53
CA VAL A 40 -3.15 -9.63 5.27
C VAL A 40 -3.25 -8.49 4.26
N VAL A 41 -4.29 -7.68 4.33
CA VAL A 41 -4.50 -6.56 3.41
C VAL A 41 -4.49 -5.25 4.18
N VAL A 42 -3.66 -4.34 3.73
CA VAL A 42 -3.57 -2.97 4.27
C VAL A 42 -4.16 -2.01 3.25
N VAL A 43 -5.07 -1.16 3.71
CA VAL A 43 -5.65 -0.08 2.90
C VAL A 43 -5.38 1.25 3.57
N SER A 44 -4.83 2.21 2.86
CA SER A 44 -4.57 3.55 3.37
C SER A 44 -5.24 4.62 2.51
N SER A 45 -5.72 5.67 3.16
CA SER A 45 -6.29 6.83 2.49
C SER A 45 -5.33 8.01 2.49
N TRP A 46 -5.35 8.79 1.42
CA TRP A 46 -4.53 9.98 1.26
C TRP A 46 -5.32 11.12 0.64
N ILE A 47 -4.77 12.32 0.68
CA ILE A 47 -5.26 13.49 -0.04
C ILE A 47 -4.06 14.30 -0.54
N LYS A 48 -4.26 15.13 -1.56
CA LYS A 48 -3.21 16.03 -2.06
C LYS A 48 -2.71 16.95 -0.95
N TYR A 49 -1.41 17.27 -0.97
CA TYR A 49 -0.75 18.18 -0.02
C TYR A 49 -0.83 17.76 1.45
N CYS A 50 -0.95 16.49 1.70
CA CYS A 50 -1.01 15.92 3.04
C CYS A 50 0.37 15.45 3.50
N SER A 51 0.99 16.14 4.44
CA SER A 51 2.31 15.78 4.98
C SER A 51 2.26 14.51 5.84
N SER A 52 1.21 14.33 6.62
CA SER A 52 1.03 13.11 7.43
C SER A 52 0.82 11.87 6.54
N CYS A 53 0.12 12.01 5.42
CA CYS A 53 -0.01 10.94 4.43
C CYS A 53 1.35 10.55 3.87
N ALA A 54 2.20 11.52 3.53
CA ALA A 54 3.54 11.25 3.01
C ALA A 54 4.41 10.53 4.04
N SER A 55 4.37 10.94 5.30
CA SER A 55 5.09 10.28 6.40
C SER A 55 4.60 8.86 6.62
N GLN A 56 3.28 8.66 6.63
CA GLN A 56 2.66 7.35 6.75
C GLN A 56 3.04 6.42 5.58
N MET A 57 3.02 6.95 4.36
CA MET A 57 3.39 6.19 3.16
C MET A 57 4.84 5.72 3.17
N LYS A 58 5.76 6.50 3.74
CA LYS A 58 7.15 6.06 3.92
C LYS A 58 7.24 4.82 4.81
N VAL A 59 6.48 4.80 5.91
CA VAL A 59 6.43 3.65 6.82
C VAL A 59 5.81 2.43 6.13
N LEU A 60 4.68 2.62 5.47
CA LEU A 60 3.99 1.54 4.75
C LEU A 60 4.84 0.99 3.60
N ASN A 61 5.56 1.84 2.91
CA ASN A 61 6.47 1.45 1.84
C ASN A 61 7.62 0.58 2.35
N LYS A 62 8.18 0.94 3.49
CA LYS A 62 9.19 0.13 4.17
C LYS A 62 8.62 -1.20 4.65
N ALA A 63 7.43 -1.17 5.23
CA ALA A 63 6.71 -2.38 5.65
C ALA A 63 6.43 -3.33 4.48
N ASN A 64 6.09 -2.80 3.31
CA ASN A 64 5.88 -3.60 2.11
C ASN A 64 7.11 -4.42 1.69
N LYS A 65 8.30 -3.94 2.03
CA LYS A 65 9.56 -4.65 1.75
C LYS A 65 9.92 -5.67 2.83
N GLU A 66 9.45 -5.46 4.06
CA GLU A 66 9.85 -6.25 5.22
C GLU A 66 8.84 -7.33 5.61
N PHE A 67 7.56 -7.13 5.30
CA PHE A 67 6.49 -8.09 5.61
C PHE A 67 6.08 -8.86 4.37
N ASP A 68 6.24 -10.16 4.40
CA ASP A 68 5.73 -11.06 3.38
C ASP A 68 4.24 -11.34 3.59
N ASN A 69 3.56 -11.77 2.52
CA ASN A 69 2.15 -12.15 2.55
C ASN A 69 1.19 -11.04 2.96
N VAL A 70 1.59 -9.79 2.72
CA VAL A 70 0.78 -8.59 2.95
C VAL A 70 0.58 -7.88 1.62
N GLU A 71 -0.65 -7.53 1.32
CA GLU A 71 -1.01 -6.73 0.14
C GLU A 71 -1.39 -5.32 0.56
N TYR A 72 -0.88 -4.31 -0.15
CA TYR A 72 -1.07 -2.91 0.18
C TYR A 72 -1.84 -2.19 -0.91
N PHE A 73 -2.88 -1.46 -0.51
CA PHE A 73 -3.65 -0.59 -1.38
C PHE A 73 -3.74 0.81 -0.80
N ALA A 74 -3.82 1.80 -1.67
CA ALA A 74 -4.03 3.19 -1.30
C ALA A 74 -5.12 3.81 -2.17
N PHE A 75 -5.81 4.82 -1.64
CA PHE A 75 -6.82 5.54 -2.40
C PHE A 75 -6.93 7.00 -1.95
N ASP A 76 -7.36 7.84 -2.86
CA ASP A 76 -7.69 9.24 -2.58
C ASP A 76 -9.01 9.30 -1.79
N VAL A 77 -8.99 9.90 -0.61
CA VAL A 77 -10.16 9.99 0.25
C VAL A 77 -11.32 10.78 -0.38
N THR A 78 -11.03 11.61 -1.37
CA THR A 78 -12.07 12.31 -2.14
C THR A 78 -12.82 11.41 -3.12
N ASN A 79 -12.31 10.21 -3.38
CA ASN A 79 -13.04 9.19 -4.10
C ASN A 79 -14.15 8.62 -3.21
N LYS A 80 -15.38 9.12 -3.41
CA LYS A 80 -16.52 8.79 -2.54
C LYS A 80 -16.94 7.32 -2.61
N GLU A 81 -16.80 6.70 -3.76
CA GLU A 81 -17.12 5.28 -3.92
C GLU A 81 -16.27 4.41 -3.01
N ILE A 82 -14.96 4.61 -3.02
CA ILE A 82 -14.03 3.84 -2.18
C ILE A 82 -14.15 4.23 -0.71
N SER A 83 -14.23 5.52 -0.42
CA SER A 83 -14.41 6.01 0.95
C SER A 83 -15.68 5.44 1.60
N ASN A 84 -16.78 5.38 0.87
CA ASN A 84 -18.02 4.82 1.36
C ASN A 84 -17.94 3.30 1.55
N LEU A 85 -17.22 2.61 0.65
CA LEU A 85 -17.01 1.16 0.77
C LEU A 85 -16.34 0.78 2.10
N PHE A 86 -15.40 1.61 2.56
CA PHE A 86 -14.65 1.36 3.80
C PHE A 86 -15.12 2.19 5.00
N ASN A 87 -16.14 3.02 4.86
CA ASN A 87 -16.54 3.98 5.91
C ASN A 87 -15.35 4.86 6.35
N VAL A 88 -14.59 5.36 5.42
CA VAL A 88 -13.45 6.25 5.67
C VAL A 88 -13.87 7.69 5.42
N GLU A 89 -13.69 8.56 6.43
CA GLU A 89 -14.02 9.98 6.35
C GLU A 89 -12.79 10.87 6.22
N TYR A 90 -11.64 10.40 6.67
CA TYR A 90 -10.42 11.19 6.79
C TYR A 90 -9.26 10.56 6.02
N GLN A 91 -8.37 11.42 5.53
CA GLN A 91 -7.07 11.01 5.00
C GLN A 91 -6.19 10.46 6.14
N SER A 92 -5.08 9.81 5.77
CA SER A 92 -4.17 9.13 6.69
C SER A 92 -4.85 8.06 7.55
N THR A 93 -5.92 7.48 7.07
CA THR A 93 -6.56 6.33 7.70
C THR A 93 -5.89 5.06 7.23
N ILE A 94 -5.50 4.20 8.16
CA ILE A 94 -4.99 2.85 7.88
C ILE A 94 -6.03 1.83 8.33
N LEU A 95 -6.36 0.91 7.43
CA LEU A 95 -7.17 -0.26 7.71
C LEU A 95 -6.33 -1.51 7.50
N ILE A 96 -6.47 -2.49 8.36
CA ILE A 96 -5.88 -3.81 8.17
C ILE A 96 -6.99 -4.86 8.20
N PHE A 97 -6.96 -5.73 7.20
CA PHE A 97 -7.91 -6.83 7.05
C PHE A 97 -7.18 -8.16 7.16
N LYS A 98 -7.80 -9.10 7.86
CA LYS A 98 -7.41 -10.51 7.89
C LYS A 98 -8.65 -11.39 7.95
N ASP A 99 -8.63 -12.49 7.22
CA ASP A 99 -9.74 -13.43 7.17
C ASP A 99 -11.09 -12.75 6.85
N ASN A 100 -11.07 -11.83 5.88
CA ASN A 100 -12.22 -11.03 5.43
C ASN A 100 -12.79 -10.07 6.49
N LYS A 101 -12.03 -9.76 7.53
CA LYS A 101 -12.46 -8.86 8.60
C LYS A 101 -11.49 -7.70 8.77
N GLU A 102 -12.03 -6.52 9.02
CA GLU A 102 -11.23 -5.40 9.49
C GLU A 102 -10.78 -5.67 10.93
N VAL A 103 -9.48 -5.79 11.14
CA VAL A 103 -8.88 -6.11 12.44
C VAL A 103 -8.17 -4.92 13.09
N TYR A 104 -7.95 -3.85 12.34
CA TYR A 104 -7.29 -2.64 12.80
C TYR A 104 -7.75 -1.43 12.01
N ARG A 105 -7.90 -0.31 12.69
CA ARG A 105 -8.19 1.00 12.10
C ARG A 105 -7.51 2.09 12.90
N SER A 106 -6.80 2.99 12.23
CA SER A 106 -6.26 4.19 12.85
C SER A 106 -6.39 5.39 11.91
N ILE A 107 -6.46 6.58 12.48
CA ILE A 107 -6.53 7.84 11.76
C ILE A 107 -5.33 8.68 12.16
N GLY A 108 -4.50 9.04 11.20
CA GLY A 108 -3.35 9.93 11.43
C GLY A 108 -2.11 9.25 12.01
N GLU A 109 -2.07 7.92 12.14
CA GLU A 109 -0.91 7.21 12.65
C GLU A 109 0.24 7.25 11.65
N THR A 110 1.40 7.74 12.09
CA THR A 110 2.62 7.84 11.28
C THR A 110 3.83 7.18 11.94
N THR A 111 3.66 6.65 13.14
CA THR A 111 4.74 6.06 13.93
C THR A 111 5.04 4.64 13.44
N LYS A 112 6.29 4.41 13.03
CA LYS A 112 6.74 3.12 12.53
C LYS A 112 6.45 1.98 13.52
N GLU A 113 6.78 2.18 14.78
CA GLU A 113 6.62 1.15 15.82
C GLU A 113 5.16 0.71 15.96
N LEU A 114 4.24 1.66 15.99
CA LEU A 114 2.80 1.37 16.15
C LEU A 114 2.21 0.68 14.92
N ILE A 115 2.62 1.12 13.73
CA ILE A 115 2.18 0.48 12.47
C ILE A 115 2.73 -0.94 12.38
N TYR A 116 4.00 -1.13 12.71
CA TYR A 116 4.64 -2.46 12.68
C TYR A 116 4.04 -3.38 13.74
N ASP A 117 3.76 -2.88 14.94
CA ASP A 117 3.09 -3.67 16.00
C ASP A 117 1.71 -4.12 15.53
N ALA A 118 0.95 -3.24 14.90
CA ALA A 118 -0.36 -3.60 14.33
C ALA A 118 -0.25 -4.70 13.27
N LEU A 119 0.74 -4.62 12.38
CA LEU A 119 0.99 -5.66 11.38
C LEU A 119 1.44 -6.98 12.03
N ASN A 120 2.37 -6.92 12.97
CA ASN A 120 2.87 -8.10 13.68
C ASN A 120 1.77 -8.82 14.48
N SER A 121 0.78 -8.10 14.95
CA SER A 121 -0.33 -8.67 15.74
C SER A 121 -1.27 -9.55 14.91
N VAL A 122 -1.25 -9.43 13.58
CA VAL A 122 -2.19 -10.12 12.68
C VAL A 122 -1.52 -11.07 11.68
N ILE A 123 -0.21 -11.06 11.65
CA ILE A 123 0.58 -11.95 10.78
C ILE A 123 0.78 -13.32 11.40
#